data_a84ae86068de3f8555cc07acb99e4330
#
_entry.id   a84ae86068de3f8555cc07acb99e4330
#
_cell.length_a   1.000
_cell.length_b   1.000
_cell.length_c   1.000
_cell.angle_alpha   90.00
_cell.angle_beta   90.00
_cell.angle_gamma   90.00
#
_symmetry.space_group_name_H-M   'P 1'
#
loop_
_entity.id
_entity.type
_entity.pdbx_description
1 polymer ?
#
loop_
_entity_poly.entity_id
_entity_poly.type
_entity_poly.pdbx_seq_one_letter_code
_entity_poly.pdbx_strand_id
1 'polypeptide(L)'
;MKWFTREDIEKYKYKPIFVDNLQGYVLPHAGTTHSGEILAHSLRFRPKKEFDYVVIFYLPSQENPNVGKYYHEYYVPLKALQIYYPNKTYIGYNVLENNIDLQNYTKENSLFVVSADASHFLEMQDALKKENCAVHSLMHKSLRQCSYVMDDVRTFKAMYKKLPSIVLQWI
;
A
#
# COMPACT_ATOMS: atom_id res chain seq x y z
N MET A 1 8.62 -2.24 17.38
CA MET A 1 8.60 -1.56 16.08
C MET A 1 8.19 -0.11 16.29
N LYS A 2 8.91 0.86 15.71
CA LYS A 2 8.56 2.28 15.81
C LYS A 2 7.51 2.60 14.75
N TRP A 3 6.37 3.13 15.15
CA TRP A 3 5.32 3.57 14.24
C TRP A 3 5.68 4.87 13.55
N PHE A 4 5.14 5.07 12.35
CA PHE A 4 5.30 6.28 11.58
C PHE A 4 4.61 7.45 12.29
N THR A 5 5.36 8.52 12.58
CA THR A 5 4.88 9.70 13.28
C THR A 5 4.88 10.92 12.36
N ARG A 6 4.21 12.00 12.80
CA ARG A 6 4.25 13.29 12.08
C ARG A 6 5.67 13.81 11.94
N GLU A 7 6.50 13.64 12.95
CA GLU A 7 7.92 14.07 12.94
C GLU A 7 8.72 13.30 11.87
N ASP A 8 8.41 12.02 11.67
CA ASP A 8 9.05 11.22 10.63
C ASP A 8 8.74 11.75 9.22
N ILE A 9 7.58 12.39 9.02
CA ILE A 9 7.19 13.00 7.74
C ILE A 9 7.82 14.38 7.57
N GLU A 10 7.77 15.20 8.61
CA GLU A 10 8.21 16.60 8.55
C GLU A 10 9.69 16.74 8.19
N LYS A 11 10.51 15.75 8.55
CA LYS A 11 11.93 15.74 8.17
C LYS A 11 12.16 15.62 6.66
N TYR A 12 11.26 14.99 5.91
CA TYR A 12 11.43 14.80 4.45
C TYR A 12 10.95 15.99 3.61
N LYS A 13 10.13 16.89 4.17
CA LYS A 13 9.69 18.17 3.55
C LYS A 13 9.18 18.05 2.10
N TYR A 14 8.56 16.95 1.74
CA TYR A 14 8.00 16.80 0.40
C TYR A 14 6.79 17.70 0.18
N LYS A 15 6.82 18.49 -0.90
CA LYS A 15 5.66 19.29 -1.31
C LYS A 15 4.57 18.38 -1.88
N PRO A 16 3.29 18.62 -1.55
CA PRO A 16 2.19 17.85 -2.13
C PRO A 16 2.08 18.08 -3.65
N ILE A 17 1.78 17.02 -4.36
CA ILE A 17 1.48 17.00 -5.80
C ILE A 17 0.08 16.43 -5.96
N PHE A 18 -0.84 17.20 -6.52
CA PHE A 18 -2.21 16.76 -6.75
C PHE A 18 -2.34 16.08 -8.11
N VAL A 19 -2.86 14.87 -8.11
CA VAL A 19 -2.94 13.99 -9.28
C VAL A 19 -4.40 13.73 -9.63
N ASP A 20 -4.74 13.93 -10.90
CA ASP A 20 -6.04 13.54 -11.44
C ASP A 20 -6.13 12.00 -11.49
N ASN A 21 -7.30 11.48 -11.21
CA ASN A 21 -7.59 10.04 -11.30
C ASN A 21 -6.74 9.12 -10.41
N LEU A 22 -6.04 9.63 -9.40
CA LEU A 22 -5.37 8.79 -8.42
C LEU A 22 -6.43 8.01 -7.62
N GLN A 23 -6.38 6.68 -7.71
CA GLN A 23 -7.35 5.79 -7.08
C GLN A 23 -6.77 5.00 -5.91
N GLY A 24 -5.45 4.94 -5.78
CA GLY A 24 -4.82 4.22 -4.70
C GLY A 24 -3.31 4.27 -4.72
N TYR A 25 -2.73 3.57 -3.75
CA TYR A 25 -1.28 3.46 -3.55
C TYR A 25 -0.87 2.01 -3.38
N VAL A 26 0.39 1.77 -3.68
CA VAL A 26 1.13 0.62 -3.12
C VAL A 26 2.09 1.18 -2.10
N LEU A 27 1.96 0.76 -0.86
CA LEU A 27 2.75 1.29 0.25
C LEU A 27 3.53 0.16 0.95
N PRO A 28 4.80 0.39 1.28
CA PRO A 28 5.59 -0.55 2.04
C PRO A 28 5.13 -0.63 3.49
N HIS A 29 5.44 -1.74 4.15
CA HIS A 29 5.10 -1.98 5.55
C HIS A 29 6.29 -2.34 6.44
N ALA A 30 7.51 -2.26 5.95
CA ALA A 30 8.70 -2.37 6.78
C ALA A 30 8.74 -1.27 7.86
N GLY A 31 9.58 -1.43 8.88
CA GLY A 31 9.69 -0.44 9.96
C GLY A 31 10.05 0.96 9.44
N THR A 32 9.65 2.01 10.17
CA THR A 32 9.78 3.41 9.74
C THR A 32 11.19 3.85 9.34
N THR A 33 12.23 3.22 9.89
CA THR A 33 13.62 3.47 9.49
C THR A 33 13.93 3.03 8.05
N HIS A 34 13.18 2.06 7.53
CA HIS A 34 13.35 1.53 6.18
C HIS A 34 12.31 2.08 5.20
N SER A 35 11.06 2.18 5.63
CA SER A 35 9.94 2.58 4.77
C SER A 35 9.54 4.05 4.89
N GLY A 36 10.00 4.76 5.91
CA GLY A 36 9.49 6.11 6.24
C GLY A 36 9.65 7.12 5.12
N GLU A 37 10.79 7.13 4.44
CA GLU A 37 11.03 8.04 3.31
C GLU A 37 10.17 7.68 2.10
N ILE A 38 10.05 6.39 1.78
CA ILE A 38 9.24 5.89 0.68
C ILE A 38 7.77 6.22 0.92
N LEU A 39 7.28 6.02 2.15
CA LEU A 39 5.91 6.40 2.53
C LEU A 39 5.67 7.90 2.35
N ALA A 40 6.56 8.74 2.86
CA ALA A 40 6.45 10.19 2.71
C ALA A 40 6.52 10.63 1.24
N HIS A 41 7.40 10.01 0.44
CA HIS A 41 7.51 10.28 -0.98
C HIS A 41 6.25 9.85 -1.74
N SER A 42 5.73 8.67 -1.47
CA SER A 42 4.51 8.17 -2.13
C SER A 42 3.29 9.01 -1.76
N LEU A 43 3.12 9.34 -0.48
CA LEU A 43 1.97 10.08 0.03
C LEU A 43 2.00 11.59 -0.27
N ARG A 44 3.07 12.13 -0.84
CA ARG A 44 3.06 13.48 -1.40
C ARG A 44 2.16 13.62 -2.62
N PHE A 45 1.96 12.52 -3.38
CA PHE A 45 1.01 12.49 -4.49
C PHE A 45 -0.39 12.26 -3.93
N ARG A 46 -1.26 13.24 -4.12
CA ARG A 46 -2.58 13.27 -3.49
C ARG A 46 -3.67 13.26 -4.56
N PRO A 47 -4.76 12.50 -4.35
CA PRO A 47 -5.89 12.57 -5.26
C PRO A 47 -6.52 13.97 -5.21
N LYS A 48 -6.93 14.50 -6.35
CA LYS A 48 -7.75 15.71 -6.40
C LYS A 48 -9.21 15.45 -6.01
N LYS A 49 -9.66 14.19 -6.19
CA LYS A 49 -11.01 13.80 -5.80
C LYS A 49 -11.17 13.75 -4.28
N GLU A 50 -12.36 14.06 -3.81
CA GLU A 50 -12.76 13.75 -2.45
C GLU A 50 -13.07 12.26 -2.29
N PHE A 51 -12.85 11.73 -1.09
CA PHE A 51 -13.17 10.36 -0.72
C PHE A 51 -13.44 10.29 0.79
N ASP A 52 -14.21 9.29 1.21
CA ASP A 52 -14.59 9.09 2.61
C ASP A 52 -13.85 7.91 3.25
N TYR A 53 -13.52 6.92 2.43
CA TYR A 53 -12.97 5.64 2.87
C TYR A 53 -11.55 5.43 2.35
N VAL A 54 -10.74 4.78 3.18
CA VAL A 54 -9.43 4.23 2.77
C VAL A 54 -9.45 2.74 3.04
N VAL A 55 -9.39 1.94 1.97
CA VAL A 55 -9.42 0.47 2.06
C VAL A 55 -7.99 -0.05 1.89
N ILE A 56 -7.46 -0.65 2.94
CA ILE A 56 -6.09 -1.19 2.98
C ILE A 56 -6.16 -2.71 2.83
N PHE A 57 -5.69 -3.22 1.70
CA PHE A 57 -5.50 -4.65 1.46
C PHE A 57 -4.16 -5.06 2.06
N TYR A 58 -4.18 -6.08 2.90
CA TYR A 58 -2.98 -6.60 3.54
C TYR A 58 -3.03 -8.11 3.71
N LEU A 59 -1.85 -8.73 3.71
CA LEU A 59 -1.67 -10.13 4.04
C LEU A 59 -0.98 -10.21 5.41
N PRO A 60 -1.64 -10.73 6.46
CA PRO A 60 -1.02 -10.83 7.77
C PRO A 60 0.15 -11.82 7.75
N SER A 61 1.27 -11.45 8.37
CA SER A 61 2.43 -12.32 8.53
C SER A 61 2.06 -13.56 9.34
N GLN A 62 2.48 -14.73 8.88
CA GLN A 62 2.33 -15.98 9.62
C GLN A 62 3.39 -16.14 10.72
N GLU A 63 4.45 -15.35 10.68
CA GLU A 63 5.58 -15.48 11.60
C GLU A 63 5.30 -14.94 13.01
N ASN A 64 4.23 -14.17 13.20
CA ASN A 64 3.92 -13.62 14.52
C ASN A 64 2.42 -13.69 14.85
N PRO A 65 1.85 -14.88 15.07
CA PRO A 65 0.43 -15.05 15.40
C PRO A 65 0.03 -14.39 16.74
N ASN A 66 1.01 -13.96 17.56
CA ASN A 66 0.75 -13.37 18.88
C ASN A 66 0.74 -11.84 18.91
N VAL A 67 0.95 -11.16 17.78
CA VAL A 67 0.89 -9.68 17.73
C VAL A 67 -0.55 -9.17 17.72
N GLY A 68 -1.52 -10.06 17.89
CA GLY A 68 -2.92 -9.72 18.09
C GLY A 68 -3.57 -9.03 16.88
N LYS A 69 -4.47 -8.10 17.15
CA LYS A 69 -5.23 -7.34 16.14
C LYS A 69 -4.38 -6.40 15.27
N TYR A 70 -3.05 -6.42 15.39
CA TYR A 70 -2.19 -5.37 14.89
C TYR A 70 -1.06 -5.92 14.02
N TYR A 71 -1.44 -6.43 12.88
CA TYR A 71 -0.46 -6.83 11.86
C TYR A 71 0.27 -5.61 11.34
N HIS A 72 1.62 -5.65 11.31
CA HIS A 72 2.42 -4.53 10.84
C HIS A 72 2.11 -4.18 9.38
N GLU A 73 1.74 -5.16 8.57
CA GLU A 73 1.31 -5.00 7.18
C GLU A 73 0.07 -4.09 7.05
N TYR A 74 -0.77 -4.04 8.06
CA TYR A 74 -1.88 -3.10 8.13
C TYR A 74 -1.51 -1.79 8.82
N TYR A 75 -0.80 -1.88 9.94
CA TYR A 75 -0.58 -0.71 10.80
C TYR A 75 0.43 0.29 10.28
N VAL A 76 1.50 -0.14 9.58
CA VAL A 76 2.49 0.78 9.06
C VAL A 76 1.87 1.73 8.03
N PRO A 77 1.22 1.24 6.96
CA PRO A 77 0.55 2.14 6.02
C PRO A 77 -0.62 2.90 6.67
N LEU A 78 -1.40 2.27 7.57
CA LEU A 78 -2.48 2.96 8.28
C LEU A 78 -1.98 4.20 9.02
N LYS A 79 -0.92 4.07 9.81
CA LYS A 79 -0.37 5.20 10.59
C LYS A 79 0.15 6.31 9.71
N ALA A 80 0.82 5.98 8.61
CA ALA A 80 1.24 6.96 7.63
C ALA A 80 0.03 7.68 7.01
N LEU A 81 -0.95 6.93 6.53
CA LEU A 81 -2.16 7.48 5.90
C LEU A 81 -2.96 8.38 6.86
N GLN A 82 -3.09 8.01 8.12
CA GLN A 82 -3.79 8.82 9.13
C GLN A 82 -3.17 10.20 9.34
N ILE A 83 -1.87 10.36 9.10
CA ILE A 83 -1.19 11.66 9.18
C ILE A 83 -1.57 12.55 7.99
N TYR A 84 -1.68 11.96 6.78
CA TYR A 84 -2.05 12.69 5.57
C TYR A 84 -3.55 12.91 5.40
N TYR A 85 -4.36 11.98 5.92
CA TYR A 85 -5.82 11.94 5.77
C TYR A 85 -6.51 11.67 7.11
N PRO A 86 -6.38 12.56 8.12
CA PRO A 86 -6.79 12.29 9.51
C PRO A 86 -8.29 12.07 9.69
N ASN A 87 -9.14 12.60 8.81
CA ASN A 87 -10.61 12.57 8.95
C ASN A 87 -11.28 11.53 8.06
N LYS A 88 -10.58 10.47 7.67
CA LYS A 88 -11.13 9.41 6.82
C LYS A 88 -11.46 8.15 7.61
N THR A 89 -12.37 7.35 7.09
CA THR A 89 -12.70 6.04 7.65
C THR A 89 -11.79 4.98 7.06
N TYR A 90 -11.09 4.23 7.91
CA TYR A 90 -10.12 3.23 7.52
C TYR A 90 -10.67 1.83 7.64
N ILE A 91 -10.54 1.05 6.57
CA ILE A 91 -11.04 -0.32 6.44
C ILE A 91 -9.86 -1.24 6.16
N GLY A 92 -9.60 -2.20 7.05
CA GLY A 92 -8.59 -3.23 6.82
C GLY A 92 -9.18 -4.46 6.14
N TYR A 93 -8.73 -4.77 4.93
CA TYR A 93 -9.13 -5.96 4.20
C TYR A 93 -8.04 -7.04 4.32
N ASN A 94 -8.26 -8.00 5.21
CA ASN A 94 -7.40 -9.18 5.35
C ASN A 94 -7.67 -10.15 4.19
N VAL A 95 -6.68 -10.34 3.32
CA VAL A 95 -6.85 -11.15 2.10
C VAL A 95 -7.00 -12.65 2.35
N LEU A 96 -6.65 -13.12 3.55
CA LEU A 96 -6.88 -14.52 3.95
C LEU A 96 -8.32 -14.78 4.40
N GLU A 97 -8.93 -13.79 5.06
CA GLU A 97 -10.24 -13.96 5.69
C GLU A 97 -11.39 -13.54 4.78
N ASN A 98 -11.14 -12.68 3.78
CA ASN A 98 -12.19 -12.06 2.95
C ASN A 98 -13.35 -11.47 3.78
N ASN A 99 -12.99 -10.83 4.89
CA ASN A 99 -13.89 -10.49 5.99
C ASN A 99 -14.80 -9.28 5.75
N ILE A 100 -14.72 -8.64 4.58
CA ILE A 100 -15.46 -7.40 4.30
C ILE A 100 -16.07 -7.45 2.91
N ASP A 101 -17.34 -7.08 2.83
CA ASP A 101 -17.97 -6.82 1.53
C ASP A 101 -17.50 -5.48 0.98
N LEU A 102 -16.85 -5.53 -0.19
CA LEU A 102 -16.30 -4.35 -0.85
C LEU A 102 -17.30 -3.64 -1.78
N GLN A 103 -18.56 -4.08 -1.86
CA GLN A 103 -19.56 -3.48 -2.77
C GLN A 103 -19.83 -2.01 -2.46
N ASN A 104 -19.73 -1.63 -1.18
CA ASN A 104 -19.96 -0.25 -0.73
C ASN A 104 -18.77 0.67 -0.93
N TYR A 105 -17.59 0.14 -1.28
CA TYR A 105 -16.37 0.89 -1.48
C TYR A 105 -16.06 0.96 -2.97
N THR A 106 -16.28 2.13 -3.55
CA THR A 106 -16.13 2.36 -4.99
C THR A 106 -14.93 3.27 -5.26
N LYS A 107 -14.48 3.30 -6.50
CA LYS A 107 -13.41 4.23 -6.90
C LYS A 107 -13.80 5.71 -6.77
N GLU A 108 -15.09 6.03 -6.66
CA GLU A 108 -15.60 7.38 -6.49
C GLU A 108 -15.50 7.85 -5.03
N ASN A 109 -15.79 6.97 -4.06
CA ASN A 109 -15.84 7.32 -2.65
C ASN A 109 -14.66 6.80 -1.81
N SER A 110 -13.77 6.03 -2.42
CA SER A 110 -12.70 5.36 -1.69
C SER A 110 -11.31 5.55 -2.32
N LEU A 111 -10.31 5.48 -1.48
CA LEU A 111 -8.91 5.34 -1.84
C LEU A 111 -8.45 3.93 -1.48
N PHE A 112 -7.85 3.23 -2.44
CA PHE A 112 -7.43 1.84 -2.24
C PHE A 112 -5.94 1.76 -2.01
N VAL A 113 -5.52 0.95 -1.05
CA VAL A 113 -4.12 0.79 -0.70
C VAL A 113 -3.76 -0.68 -0.68
N VAL A 114 -2.69 -1.02 -1.36
CA VAL A 114 -2.04 -2.33 -1.23
C VAL A 114 -0.83 -2.16 -0.33
N SER A 115 -0.81 -2.91 0.75
CA SER A 115 0.35 -3.01 1.63
C SER A 115 1.27 -4.11 1.11
N ALA A 116 2.43 -3.74 0.60
CA ALA A 116 3.41 -4.70 0.07
C ALA A 116 4.82 -4.12 0.04
N ASP A 117 5.78 -4.93 0.45
CA ASP A 117 7.20 -4.67 0.23
C ASP A 117 7.63 -5.30 -1.12
N ALA A 118 8.39 -4.57 -1.93
CA ALA A 118 8.74 -5.03 -3.26
C ALA A 118 9.88 -6.07 -3.22
N SER A 119 11.11 -5.65 -3.12
CA SER A 119 12.25 -6.55 -3.04
C SER A 119 12.65 -6.79 -1.60
N HIS A 120 12.58 -8.04 -1.15
CA HIS A 120 12.94 -8.43 0.21
C HIS A 120 14.32 -9.10 0.23
N PHE A 121 15.24 -8.59 1.07
CA PHE A 121 16.56 -9.19 1.32
C PHE A 121 17.41 -9.48 0.08
N LEU A 122 17.28 -8.69 -0.98
CA LEU A 122 18.05 -8.85 -2.21
C LEU A 122 19.19 -7.81 -2.30
N GLU A 123 20.27 -8.22 -2.95
CA GLU A 123 21.31 -7.29 -3.37
C GLU A 123 20.76 -6.27 -4.39
N MET A 124 21.27 -5.04 -4.37
CA MET A 124 20.73 -3.91 -5.14
C MET A 124 20.50 -4.21 -6.62
N GLN A 125 21.45 -4.89 -7.28
CA GLN A 125 21.33 -5.18 -8.71
C GLN A 125 20.20 -6.18 -9.01
N ASP A 126 20.03 -7.19 -8.16
CA ASP A 126 18.98 -8.18 -8.30
C ASP A 126 17.63 -7.60 -7.91
N ALA A 127 17.60 -6.74 -6.89
CA ALA A 127 16.43 -5.96 -6.52
C ALA A 127 15.90 -5.14 -7.71
N LEU A 128 16.76 -4.32 -8.34
CA LEU A 128 16.37 -3.48 -9.47
C LEU A 128 15.83 -4.27 -10.67
N LYS A 129 16.45 -5.40 -11.02
CA LYS A 129 15.96 -6.26 -12.11
C LYS A 129 14.58 -6.80 -11.83
N LYS A 130 14.35 -7.28 -10.61
CA LYS A 130 13.09 -7.87 -10.20
C LYS A 130 12.00 -6.82 -10.04
N GLU A 131 12.31 -5.68 -9.48
CA GLU A 131 11.37 -4.56 -9.33
C GLU A 131 10.93 -3.99 -10.67
N ASN A 132 11.82 -3.83 -11.63
CA ASN A 132 11.44 -3.43 -13.00
C ASN A 132 10.46 -4.44 -13.62
N CYS A 133 10.67 -5.74 -13.41
CA CYS A 133 9.73 -6.77 -13.86
C CYS A 133 8.38 -6.66 -13.13
N ALA A 134 8.38 -6.42 -11.83
CA ALA A 134 7.17 -6.25 -11.03
C ALA A 134 6.37 -5.04 -11.47
N VAL A 135 7.01 -3.88 -11.63
CA VAL A 135 6.37 -2.64 -12.13
C VAL A 135 5.73 -2.87 -13.49
N HIS A 136 6.47 -3.49 -14.44
CA HIS A 136 5.93 -3.81 -15.75
C HIS A 136 4.71 -4.73 -15.67
N SER A 137 4.78 -5.77 -14.84
CA SER A 137 3.68 -6.72 -14.66
C SER A 137 2.43 -6.06 -14.06
N LEU A 138 2.62 -5.13 -13.14
CA LEU A 138 1.52 -4.38 -12.53
C LEU A 138 0.89 -3.39 -13.51
N MET A 139 1.69 -2.68 -14.29
CA MET A 139 1.19 -1.79 -15.34
C MET A 139 0.31 -2.53 -16.36
N HIS A 140 0.68 -3.76 -16.69
CA HIS A 140 -0.07 -4.61 -17.62
C HIS A 140 -1.09 -5.53 -16.93
N LYS A 141 -1.29 -5.39 -15.61
CA LYS A 141 -2.18 -6.25 -14.80
C LYS A 141 -1.88 -7.75 -14.93
N SER A 142 -0.63 -8.10 -15.19
CA SER A 142 -0.15 -9.47 -15.36
C SER A 142 0.89 -9.82 -14.32
N LEU A 143 0.48 -10.46 -13.23
CA LEU A 143 1.37 -10.81 -12.12
C LEU A 143 2.06 -12.19 -12.30
N ARG A 144 1.92 -12.82 -13.47
CA ARG A 144 2.37 -14.22 -13.69
C ARG A 144 3.89 -14.36 -13.66
N GLN A 145 4.61 -13.42 -14.25
CA GLN A 145 6.07 -13.55 -14.45
C GLN A 145 6.90 -13.04 -13.26
N CYS A 146 6.36 -12.14 -12.46
CA CYS A 146 7.08 -11.48 -11.36
C CYS A 146 6.48 -11.77 -9.98
N SER A 147 5.69 -12.83 -9.85
CA SER A 147 4.96 -13.18 -8.63
C SER A 147 5.83 -13.49 -7.41
N TYR A 148 7.12 -13.70 -7.62
CA TYR A 148 8.10 -14.01 -6.57
C TYR A 148 8.89 -12.79 -6.09
N VAL A 149 8.62 -11.61 -6.62
CA VAL A 149 9.39 -10.38 -6.33
C VAL A 149 8.85 -9.63 -5.13
N MET A 150 7.56 -9.77 -4.89
CA MET A 150 6.86 -9.10 -3.81
C MET A 150 6.52 -10.11 -2.73
N ASP A 151 6.64 -9.70 -1.49
CA ASP A 151 6.23 -10.51 -0.36
C ASP A 151 4.72 -10.78 -0.37
N ASP A 152 3.94 -9.94 -1.06
CA ASP A 152 2.48 -10.01 -1.02
C ASP A 152 1.76 -9.90 -2.37
N VAL A 153 2.09 -10.77 -3.30
CA VAL A 153 1.38 -10.89 -4.59
C VAL A 153 -0.11 -11.22 -4.40
N ARG A 154 -0.47 -11.92 -3.32
CA ARG A 154 -1.87 -12.27 -3.02
C ARG A 154 -2.73 -11.04 -2.79
N THR A 155 -2.19 -10.01 -2.14
CA THR A 155 -2.86 -8.74 -1.91
C THR A 155 -3.22 -8.03 -3.21
N PHE A 156 -2.29 -7.98 -4.16
CA PHE A 156 -2.58 -7.42 -5.49
C PHE A 156 -3.64 -8.23 -6.24
N LYS A 157 -3.53 -9.56 -6.22
CA LYS A 157 -4.53 -10.43 -6.88
C LYS A 157 -5.92 -10.23 -6.28
N ALA A 158 -6.02 -10.12 -4.97
CA ALA A 158 -7.29 -9.87 -4.29
C ALA A 158 -7.88 -8.52 -4.70
N MET A 159 -7.08 -7.45 -4.70
CA MET A 159 -7.51 -6.13 -5.11
C MET A 159 -7.95 -6.10 -6.58
N TYR A 160 -7.16 -6.63 -7.52
CA TYR A 160 -7.52 -6.64 -8.93
C TYR A 160 -8.75 -7.50 -9.23
N LYS A 161 -8.99 -8.57 -8.48
CA LYS A 161 -10.21 -9.36 -8.61
C LYS A 161 -11.46 -8.55 -8.21
N LYS A 162 -11.34 -7.72 -7.19
CA LYS A 162 -12.45 -6.89 -6.69
C LYS A 162 -12.62 -5.58 -7.48
N LEU A 163 -11.53 -5.03 -7.97
CA LEU A 163 -11.45 -3.71 -8.62
C LEU A 163 -10.64 -3.79 -9.91
N PRO A 164 -11.12 -4.51 -10.94
CA PRO A 164 -10.33 -4.78 -12.15
C PRO A 164 -9.97 -3.53 -12.95
N SER A 165 -10.71 -2.44 -12.77
CA SER A 165 -10.48 -1.15 -13.46
C SER A 165 -9.64 -0.16 -12.67
N ILE A 166 -9.12 -0.52 -11.50
CA ILE A 166 -8.32 0.40 -10.68
C ILE A 166 -7.00 0.73 -11.36
N VAL A 167 -6.62 1.99 -11.27
CA VAL A 167 -5.31 2.49 -11.65
C VAL A 167 -4.56 2.89 -10.39
N LEU A 168 -3.44 2.24 -10.13
CA LEU A 168 -2.56 2.53 -9.01
C LEU A 168 -1.42 3.42 -9.45
N GLN A 169 -1.05 4.37 -8.60
CA GLN A 169 0.17 5.14 -8.75
C GLN A 169 1.33 4.34 -8.14
N TRP A 170 2.35 4.11 -8.95
CA TRP A 170 3.65 3.59 -8.54
C TRP A 170 4.66 4.73 -8.51
N ILE A 171 5.47 4.74 -7.49
CA ILE A 171 6.58 5.67 -7.34
C ILE A 171 7.78 4.93 -6.85
#